data_3018fbefeb68a7f4740f71789705b27b
#
_entry.id   3018fbefeb68a7f4740f71789705b27b
#
_cell.length_a   1.000
_cell.length_b   1.000
_cell.length_c   1.000
_cell.angle_alpha   90.00
_cell.angle_beta   90.00
_cell.angle_gamma   90.00
#
_symmetry.space_group_name_H-M   'P 1'
#
loop_
_entity.id
_entity.type
_entity.pdbx_description
1 polymer ?
#
loop_
_entity_poly.entity_id
_entity_poly.type
_entity_poly.pdbx_seq_one_letter_code
_entity_poly.pdbx_strand_id
1 'polypeptide(L)'
;MATDTADANGRAARGLARLSGILRAEAANGLFWGAGPDEEARLRRLRELAAALLAQVDHRPYETILAAYEADTGLRSPMPGTELRIDCADGTRLVRRRRLSRTSGTLGQRLETVAAALRTRVPTEPVAIADTDLAGLPCPHTFLLVYELQTHLDAPAAAALLEPTEPDLEGDVPSLNPSASAVVPDHGVLQVAPVVKQLLDAIAALAKESLAETADPYERERQHRIAALCEAAEETDLEYPRIDCGDLTADCVSTGADAAVFDEAGRLLLIRRTDTGQWAVPGGAAEVGEPVGLAAVREAFEETGLDVELTGLSWAFDKRDTKLGDDRMPMIMSFTARALDPAQPLRLAELEASDARWITREEAEGLDLFRGHGLRVPAAFARHRGER
;
A
#
# COMPACT_ATOMS: atom_id res chain seq x y z
N MET A 1 -25.44 15.25 -21.32
CA MET A 1 -25.93 15.75 -20.01
C MET A 1 -26.33 14.62 -19.06
N ALA A 2 -27.32 13.76 -19.33
CA ALA A 2 -27.69 12.70 -18.37
C ALA A 2 -26.60 11.62 -18.15
N THR A 3 -25.88 11.24 -19.19
CA THR A 3 -24.73 10.30 -19.11
C THR A 3 -23.53 10.90 -18.37
N ASP A 4 -23.27 12.21 -18.53
CA ASP A 4 -22.19 12.91 -17.84
C ASP A 4 -22.44 13.01 -16.33
N THR A 5 -23.70 13.26 -15.94
CA THR A 5 -24.08 13.36 -14.51
C THR A 5 -24.02 12.00 -13.83
N ALA A 6 -24.47 10.92 -14.49
CA ALA A 6 -24.40 9.57 -13.93
C ALA A 6 -22.95 9.10 -13.72
N ASP A 7 -22.06 9.45 -14.66
CA ASP A 7 -20.62 9.14 -14.53
C ASP A 7 -19.96 9.97 -13.42
N ALA A 8 -20.33 11.24 -13.26
CA ALA A 8 -19.85 12.10 -12.17
C ALA A 8 -20.29 11.56 -10.80
N ASN A 9 -21.57 11.17 -10.64
CA ASN A 9 -22.08 10.60 -9.41
C ASN A 9 -21.41 9.25 -9.08
N GLY A 10 -21.12 8.44 -10.10
CA GLY A 10 -20.38 7.19 -9.93
C GLY A 10 -18.93 7.43 -9.48
N ARG A 11 -18.24 8.44 -10.01
CA ARG A 11 -16.91 8.83 -9.55
C ARG A 11 -16.94 9.33 -8.09
N ALA A 12 -17.92 10.16 -7.74
CA ALA A 12 -18.09 10.66 -6.38
C ALA A 12 -18.34 9.51 -5.39
N ALA A 13 -19.16 8.51 -5.76
CA ALA A 13 -19.41 7.34 -4.93
C ALA A 13 -18.13 6.51 -4.70
N ARG A 14 -17.34 6.26 -5.74
CA ARG A 14 -16.06 5.57 -5.62
C ARG A 14 -15.05 6.36 -4.77
N GLY A 15 -14.97 7.69 -4.97
CA GLY A 15 -14.14 8.56 -4.16
C GLY A 15 -14.50 8.53 -2.67
N LEU A 16 -15.82 8.48 -2.37
CA LEU A 16 -16.28 8.37 -0.98
C LEU A 16 -15.98 7.00 -0.37
N ALA A 17 -16.10 5.91 -1.13
CA ALA A 17 -15.72 4.57 -0.68
C ALA A 17 -14.21 4.51 -0.38
N ARG A 18 -13.37 5.09 -1.24
CA ARG A 18 -11.93 5.23 -1.04
C ARG A 18 -11.61 6.01 0.23
N LEU A 19 -12.20 7.19 0.41
CA LEU A 19 -11.98 8.02 1.60
C LEU A 19 -12.36 7.29 2.89
N SER A 20 -13.51 6.59 2.89
CA SER A 20 -13.89 5.73 4.02
C SER A 20 -12.84 4.66 4.33
N GLY A 21 -12.27 4.02 3.30
CA GLY A 21 -11.22 3.02 3.44
C GLY A 21 -9.93 3.59 4.08
N ILE A 22 -9.54 4.80 3.71
CA ILE A 22 -8.39 5.50 4.29
C ILE A 22 -8.66 5.82 5.77
N LEU A 23 -9.81 6.43 6.08
CA LEU A 23 -10.18 6.79 7.47
C LEU A 23 -10.33 5.56 8.37
N ARG A 24 -10.84 4.44 7.82
CA ARG A 24 -10.82 3.14 8.50
C ARG A 24 -9.40 2.71 8.85
N ALA A 25 -8.47 2.83 7.91
CA ALA A 25 -7.07 2.45 8.12
C ALA A 25 -6.41 3.32 9.18
N GLU A 26 -6.62 4.64 9.14
CA GLU A 26 -6.10 5.56 10.16
C GLU A 26 -6.61 5.18 11.57
N ALA A 27 -7.89 4.86 11.69
CA ALA A 27 -8.45 4.42 12.97
C ALA A 27 -7.86 3.07 13.43
N ALA A 28 -7.78 2.07 12.54
CA ALA A 28 -7.26 0.75 12.85
C ALA A 28 -5.76 0.80 13.23
N ASN A 29 -4.97 1.57 12.49
CA ASN A 29 -3.53 1.70 12.69
C ASN A 29 -3.22 2.43 14.01
N GLY A 30 -3.95 3.50 14.35
CA GLY A 30 -3.81 4.17 15.64
C GLY A 30 -4.11 3.25 16.82
N LEU A 31 -5.19 2.48 16.73
CA LEU A 31 -5.55 1.47 17.74
C LEU A 31 -4.50 0.35 17.85
N PHE A 32 -3.95 -0.09 16.72
CA PHE A 32 -2.92 -1.14 16.67
C PHE A 32 -1.62 -0.73 17.38
N TRP A 33 -1.19 0.52 17.24
CA TRP A 33 0.03 1.02 17.86
C TRP A 33 -0.12 1.41 19.34
N GLY A 34 -1.34 1.34 19.89
CA GLY A 34 -1.59 1.49 21.32
C GLY A 34 -1.77 2.94 21.75
N ALA A 35 -2.74 3.62 21.16
CA ALA A 35 -3.17 4.95 21.60
C ALA A 35 -3.54 5.01 23.08
N GLY A 36 -3.37 6.18 23.70
CA GLY A 36 -3.86 6.41 25.07
C GLY A 36 -5.41 6.38 25.13
N PRO A 37 -6.01 6.26 26.34
CA PRO A 37 -7.46 6.02 26.46
C PRO A 37 -8.36 7.05 25.77
N ASP A 38 -8.01 8.33 25.83
CA ASP A 38 -8.80 9.40 25.20
C ASP A 38 -8.68 9.33 23.69
N GLU A 39 -7.48 9.07 23.18
CA GLU A 39 -7.23 8.90 21.76
C GLU A 39 -7.87 7.62 21.23
N GLU A 40 -7.84 6.54 22.00
CA GLU A 40 -8.54 5.30 21.65
C GLU A 40 -10.04 5.53 21.45
N ALA A 41 -10.68 6.34 22.31
CA ALA A 41 -12.08 6.70 22.15
C ALA A 41 -12.34 7.50 20.87
N ARG A 42 -11.45 8.46 20.51
CA ARG A 42 -11.53 9.24 19.28
C ARG A 42 -11.36 8.34 18.03
N LEU A 43 -10.38 7.45 18.04
CA LEU A 43 -10.13 6.52 16.93
C LEU A 43 -11.30 5.54 16.73
N ARG A 44 -11.94 5.08 17.79
CA ARG A 44 -13.18 4.30 17.70
C ARG A 44 -14.30 5.13 17.08
N ARG A 45 -14.43 6.40 17.48
CA ARG A 45 -15.42 7.30 16.89
C ARG A 45 -15.13 7.59 15.42
N LEU A 46 -13.86 7.77 15.04
CA LEU A 46 -13.44 7.91 13.65
C LEU A 46 -13.87 6.69 12.82
N ARG A 47 -13.68 5.49 13.35
CA ARG A 47 -14.09 4.23 12.70
C ARG A 47 -15.60 4.16 12.45
N GLU A 48 -16.42 4.57 13.42
CA GLU A 48 -17.88 4.66 13.27
C GLU A 48 -18.27 5.65 12.17
N LEU A 49 -17.63 6.82 12.12
CA LEU A 49 -17.90 7.84 11.11
C LEU A 49 -17.44 7.38 9.72
N ALA A 50 -16.30 6.70 9.62
CA ALA A 50 -15.84 6.08 8.38
C ALA A 50 -16.84 5.03 7.86
N ALA A 51 -17.40 4.19 8.74
CA ALA A 51 -18.44 3.25 8.37
C ALA A 51 -19.72 3.97 7.91
N ALA A 52 -20.10 5.09 8.54
CA ALA A 52 -21.25 5.90 8.15
C ALA A 52 -21.06 6.57 6.77
N LEU A 53 -19.83 6.96 6.43
CA LEU A 53 -19.50 7.44 5.08
C LEU A 53 -19.69 6.34 4.03
N LEU A 54 -19.16 5.13 4.27
CA LEU A 54 -19.30 4.03 3.33
C LEU A 54 -20.78 3.63 3.15
N ALA A 55 -21.56 3.66 4.22
CA ALA A 55 -22.99 3.36 4.17
C ALA A 55 -23.82 4.31 3.28
N GLN A 56 -23.25 5.45 2.84
CA GLN A 56 -23.92 6.33 1.88
C GLN A 56 -23.87 5.77 0.45
N VAL A 57 -22.90 4.92 0.15
CA VAL A 57 -22.64 4.43 -1.22
C VAL A 57 -22.67 2.91 -1.35
N ASP A 58 -22.40 2.15 -0.30
CA ASP A 58 -22.40 0.68 -0.33
C ASP A 58 -23.80 0.10 -0.20
N HIS A 59 -24.02 -1.09 -0.79
CA HIS A 59 -25.29 -1.82 -0.70
C HIS A 59 -25.58 -2.36 0.70
N ARG A 60 -24.56 -2.55 1.53
CA ARG A 60 -24.67 -3.09 2.89
C ARG A 60 -25.20 -2.04 3.86
N PRO A 61 -25.98 -2.43 4.88
CA PRO A 61 -26.39 -1.52 5.94
C PRO A 61 -25.19 -1.13 6.83
N TYR A 62 -25.32 0.02 7.49
CA TYR A 62 -24.31 0.59 8.38
C TYR A 62 -23.78 -0.42 9.42
N GLU A 63 -24.67 -1.18 10.07
CA GLU A 63 -24.30 -2.12 11.11
C GLU A 63 -23.39 -3.25 10.60
N THR A 64 -23.60 -3.70 9.36
CA THR A 64 -22.76 -4.71 8.71
C THR A 64 -21.38 -4.14 8.39
N ILE A 65 -21.33 -2.90 7.90
CA ILE A 65 -20.07 -2.20 7.61
C ILE A 65 -19.29 -1.94 8.89
N LEU A 66 -19.97 -1.44 9.92
CA LEU A 66 -19.35 -1.16 11.22
C LEU A 66 -18.77 -2.44 11.84
N ALA A 67 -19.52 -3.54 11.83
CA ALA A 67 -19.04 -4.82 12.35
C ALA A 67 -17.77 -5.31 11.61
N ALA A 68 -17.71 -5.13 10.28
CA ALA A 68 -16.50 -5.44 9.51
C ALA A 68 -15.31 -4.52 9.88
N TYR A 69 -15.58 -3.26 10.17
CA TYR A 69 -14.56 -2.30 10.60
C TYR A 69 -14.08 -2.55 12.04
N GLU A 70 -14.97 -3.00 12.92
CA GLU A 70 -14.64 -3.37 14.31
C GLU A 70 -13.84 -4.68 14.41
N ALA A 71 -14.00 -5.57 13.45
CA ALA A 71 -13.20 -6.78 13.36
C ALA A 71 -11.71 -6.52 13.01
N ASP A 72 -11.38 -5.31 12.53
CA ASP A 72 -9.99 -4.93 12.25
C ASP A 72 -9.20 -4.73 13.54
N THR A 73 -8.30 -5.66 13.79
CA THR A 73 -7.37 -5.62 14.95
C THR A 73 -5.91 -5.54 14.55
N GLY A 74 -5.61 -5.49 13.26
CA GLY A 74 -4.26 -5.49 12.69
C GLY A 74 -3.89 -4.18 11.99
N LEU A 75 -2.60 -4.06 11.66
CA LEU A 75 -2.09 -2.97 10.84
C LEU A 75 -2.70 -3.04 9.43
N ARG A 76 -3.27 -1.94 8.97
CA ARG A 76 -3.80 -1.80 7.62
C ARG A 76 -2.85 -1.01 6.71
N SER A 77 -2.65 -1.56 5.53
CA SER A 77 -1.86 -0.98 4.44
C SER A 77 -2.50 -1.38 3.10
N PRO A 78 -2.01 -0.94 1.95
CA PRO A 78 -2.37 -1.54 0.67
C PRO A 78 -2.18 -3.05 0.72
N MET A 79 -3.19 -3.80 0.28
CA MET A 79 -3.17 -5.26 0.30
C MET A 79 -2.33 -5.78 -0.87
N PRO A 80 -1.35 -6.65 -0.62
CA PRO A 80 -0.59 -7.25 -1.70
C PRO A 80 -1.40 -8.30 -2.45
N GLY A 81 -1.16 -8.41 -3.74
CA GLY A 81 -1.74 -9.43 -4.59
C GLY A 81 -0.87 -9.78 -5.79
N THR A 82 -1.36 -10.65 -6.64
CA THR A 82 -0.72 -11.00 -7.91
C THR A 82 -1.67 -10.77 -9.07
N GLU A 83 -1.14 -10.23 -10.17
CA GLU A 83 -1.74 -10.30 -11.50
C GLU A 83 -0.89 -11.23 -12.36
N LEU A 84 -1.49 -12.32 -12.80
CA LEU A 84 -0.84 -13.29 -13.66
C LEU A 84 -1.33 -13.08 -15.09
N ARG A 85 -0.41 -12.72 -16.00
CA ARG A 85 -0.64 -12.60 -17.44
C ARG A 85 -0.08 -13.85 -18.09
N ILE A 86 -0.95 -14.69 -18.63
CA ILE A 86 -0.61 -16.03 -19.10
C ILE A 86 -0.87 -16.10 -20.59
N ASP A 87 0.21 -16.22 -21.38
CA ASP A 87 0.14 -16.48 -22.82
C ASP A 87 -0.08 -17.96 -23.07
N CYS A 88 -1.23 -18.32 -23.62
CA CYS A 88 -1.67 -19.66 -23.90
C CYS A 88 -1.27 -20.14 -25.31
N ALA A 89 -1.25 -21.45 -25.53
CA ALA A 89 -0.86 -22.05 -26.81
C ALA A 89 -1.75 -21.67 -27.99
N ASP A 90 -3.01 -21.31 -27.73
CA ASP A 90 -3.98 -20.83 -28.72
C ASP A 90 -3.85 -19.35 -29.08
N GLY A 91 -2.83 -18.65 -28.54
CA GLY A 91 -2.59 -17.22 -28.72
C GLY A 91 -3.44 -16.31 -27.82
N THR A 92 -4.26 -16.88 -26.95
CA THR A 92 -5.05 -16.12 -25.97
C THR A 92 -4.20 -15.73 -24.78
N ARG A 93 -4.37 -14.49 -24.25
CA ARG A 93 -3.80 -14.08 -22.97
C ARG A 93 -4.88 -14.13 -21.90
N LEU A 94 -4.66 -14.95 -20.88
CA LEU A 94 -5.48 -14.98 -19.67
C LEU A 94 -4.92 -14.01 -18.63
N VAL A 95 -5.80 -13.35 -17.88
CA VAL A 95 -5.44 -12.55 -16.72
C VAL A 95 -6.11 -13.13 -15.48
N ARG A 96 -5.36 -13.28 -14.39
CA ARG A 96 -5.84 -13.75 -13.10
C ARG A 96 -5.32 -12.88 -11.99
N ARG A 97 -6.22 -12.29 -11.20
CA ARG A 97 -5.90 -11.39 -10.09
C ARG A 97 -6.40 -11.94 -8.79
N ARG A 98 -5.55 -11.99 -7.79
CA ARG A 98 -5.92 -12.42 -6.44
C ARG A 98 -5.07 -11.73 -5.39
N ARG A 99 -5.67 -11.40 -4.26
CA ARG A 99 -4.97 -10.91 -3.08
C ARG A 99 -4.17 -12.02 -2.41
N LEU A 100 -3.11 -11.62 -1.74
CA LEU A 100 -2.43 -12.45 -0.76
C LEU A 100 -3.11 -12.21 0.60
N SER A 101 -3.59 -13.27 1.22
CA SER A 101 -4.13 -13.21 2.58
C SER A 101 -3.20 -13.95 3.55
N ARG A 102 -3.44 -13.81 4.84
CA ARG A 102 -2.69 -14.56 5.86
C ARG A 102 -2.92 -16.06 5.72
N THR A 103 -4.05 -16.47 5.19
CA THR A 103 -4.47 -17.87 5.04
C THR A 103 -4.26 -18.44 3.64
N SER A 104 -4.06 -17.61 2.60
CA SER A 104 -3.93 -18.06 1.21
C SER A 104 -2.54 -18.57 0.81
N GLY A 105 -1.63 -18.67 1.75
CA GLY A 105 -0.23 -18.98 1.47
C GLY A 105 0.60 -17.72 1.19
N THR A 106 1.90 -17.93 0.98
CA THR A 106 2.87 -16.86 0.70
C THR A 106 2.95 -16.55 -0.78
N LEU A 107 3.61 -15.43 -1.13
CA LEU A 107 3.87 -15.09 -2.53
C LEU A 107 4.61 -16.21 -3.27
N GLY A 108 5.68 -16.76 -2.66
CA GLY A 108 6.46 -17.83 -3.25
C GLY A 108 5.63 -19.09 -3.49
N GLN A 109 4.89 -19.56 -2.48
CA GLN A 109 4.02 -20.73 -2.59
C GLN A 109 2.95 -20.57 -3.67
N ARG A 110 2.38 -19.36 -3.81
CA ARG A 110 1.41 -19.08 -4.86
C ARG A 110 2.03 -19.19 -6.26
N LEU A 111 3.19 -18.57 -6.47
CA LEU A 111 3.89 -18.61 -7.77
C LEU A 111 4.32 -20.04 -8.12
N GLU A 112 4.82 -20.82 -7.17
CA GLU A 112 5.16 -22.23 -7.33
C GLU A 112 3.93 -23.08 -7.71
N THR A 113 2.81 -22.88 -7.01
CA THR A 113 1.55 -23.61 -7.27
C THR A 113 1.05 -23.35 -8.69
N VAL A 114 1.02 -22.09 -9.11
CA VAL A 114 0.59 -21.70 -10.46
C VAL A 114 1.55 -22.23 -11.52
N ALA A 115 2.84 -22.10 -11.31
CA ALA A 115 3.84 -22.60 -12.26
C ALA A 115 3.76 -24.13 -12.44
N ALA A 116 3.55 -24.87 -11.36
CA ALA A 116 3.34 -26.32 -11.40
C ALA A 116 2.06 -26.69 -12.17
N ALA A 117 0.94 -26.01 -11.90
CA ALA A 117 -0.34 -26.23 -12.57
C ALA A 117 -0.23 -25.98 -14.10
N LEU A 118 0.44 -24.91 -14.49
CA LEU A 118 0.64 -24.53 -15.89
C LEU A 118 1.82 -25.23 -16.56
N ARG A 119 2.59 -26.05 -15.83
CA ARG A 119 3.81 -26.72 -16.30
C ARG A 119 4.83 -25.76 -16.91
N THR A 120 5.04 -24.65 -16.24
CA THR A 120 5.96 -23.57 -16.64
C THR A 120 7.01 -23.32 -15.57
N ARG A 121 7.93 -22.39 -15.83
CA ARG A 121 8.92 -21.96 -14.84
C ARG A 121 8.26 -21.00 -13.84
N VAL A 122 8.70 -21.06 -12.58
CA VAL A 122 8.32 -20.09 -11.57
C VAL A 122 8.89 -18.71 -11.96
N PRO A 123 8.05 -17.69 -12.12
CA PRO A 123 8.57 -16.35 -12.41
C PRO A 123 9.28 -15.81 -11.16
N THR A 124 10.42 -15.17 -11.35
CA THR A 124 11.28 -14.67 -10.25
C THR A 124 11.09 -13.19 -9.95
N GLU A 125 10.69 -12.41 -10.95
CA GLU A 125 10.54 -10.95 -10.82
C GLU A 125 9.21 -10.50 -11.42
N PRO A 126 8.49 -9.55 -10.77
CA PRO A 126 7.34 -8.91 -11.38
C PRO A 126 7.79 -7.94 -12.48
N VAL A 127 7.06 -7.90 -13.58
CA VAL A 127 7.32 -6.99 -14.70
C VAL A 127 6.71 -5.61 -14.50
N ALA A 128 5.71 -5.50 -13.64
CA ALA A 128 5.00 -4.25 -13.31
C ALA A 128 4.33 -4.35 -11.94
N ILE A 129 3.86 -3.21 -11.46
CA ILE A 129 2.96 -3.09 -10.29
C ILE A 129 1.66 -2.47 -10.79
N ALA A 130 0.54 -3.16 -10.59
CA ALA A 130 -0.79 -2.60 -10.84
C ALA A 130 -1.41 -2.18 -9.51
N ASP A 131 -2.21 -1.11 -9.52
CA ASP A 131 -2.75 -0.52 -8.30
C ASP A 131 -4.22 -0.14 -8.47
N THR A 132 -5.08 -0.66 -7.58
CA THR A 132 -6.52 -0.44 -7.65
C THR A 132 -6.92 0.97 -7.26
N ASP A 133 -6.11 1.66 -6.45
CA ASP A 133 -6.37 3.06 -6.09
C ASP A 133 -6.17 3.99 -7.30
N LEU A 134 -5.14 3.73 -8.12
CA LEU A 134 -4.94 4.43 -9.39
C LEU A 134 -6.06 4.18 -10.40
N ALA A 135 -6.71 3.01 -10.33
CA ALA A 135 -7.88 2.68 -11.14
C ALA A 135 -9.16 3.34 -10.64
N GLY A 136 -9.17 3.89 -9.41
CA GLY A 136 -10.37 4.37 -8.74
C GLY A 136 -11.41 3.27 -8.50
N LEU A 137 -10.97 2.03 -8.28
CA LEU A 137 -11.88 0.92 -7.96
C LEU A 137 -12.42 1.07 -6.53
N PRO A 138 -13.71 0.77 -6.30
CA PRO A 138 -14.33 0.89 -4.98
C PRO A 138 -14.08 -0.34 -4.08
N CYS A 139 -12.95 -1.00 -4.25
CA CYS A 139 -12.53 -2.15 -3.45
C CYS A 139 -11.49 -1.72 -2.39
N PRO A 140 -11.17 -2.57 -1.41
CA PRO A 140 -10.04 -2.32 -0.53
C PRO A 140 -8.76 -2.09 -1.35
N HIS A 141 -8.01 -1.04 -1.01
CA HIS A 141 -6.79 -0.68 -1.74
C HIS A 141 -5.85 -1.88 -1.86
N THR A 142 -5.57 -2.26 -3.09
CA THR A 142 -4.78 -3.46 -3.43
C THR A 142 -3.74 -3.10 -4.49
N PHE A 143 -2.49 -3.46 -4.27
CA PHE A 143 -1.50 -3.47 -5.34
C PHE A 143 -1.22 -4.92 -5.79
N LEU A 144 -0.99 -5.09 -7.08
CA LEU A 144 -0.81 -6.38 -7.70
C LEU A 144 0.58 -6.46 -8.33
N LEU A 145 1.36 -7.43 -7.91
CA LEU A 145 2.62 -7.79 -8.56
C LEU A 145 2.29 -8.51 -9.87
N VAL A 146 2.65 -7.91 -10.99
CA VAL A 146 2.33 -8.41 -12.33
C VAL A 146 3.42 -9.37 -12.78
N TYR A 147 3.05 -10.61 -13.08
CA TYR A 147 3.93 -11.64 -13.59
C TYR A 147 3.46 -12.10 -14.97
N GLU A 148 4.41 -12.30 -15.89
CA GLU A 148 4.15 -12.88 -17.21
C GLU A 148 4.60 -14.33 -17.25
N LEU A 149 3.71 -15.22 -17.74
CA LEU A 149 3.94 -16.65 -17.85
C LEU A 149 3.55 -17.11 -19.26
N GLN A 150 4.16 -18.21 -19.68
CA GLN A 150 3.78 -18.91 -20.93
C GLN A 150 3.42 -20.37 -20.59
N THR A 151 2.41 -20.91 -21.27
CA THR A 151 2.00 -22.30 -21.11
C THR A 151 1.73 -22.96 -22.45
N HIS A 152 1.86 -24.30 -22.48
CA HIS A 152 1.48 -25.12 -23.63
C HIS A 152 -0.01 -25.44 -23.68
N LEU A 153 -0.76 -25.06 -22.65
CA LEU A 153 -2.19 -25.26 -22.57
C LEU A 153 -2.92 -24.19 -23.38
N ASP A 154 -4.08 -24.54 -23.93
CA ASP A 154 -5.03 -23.55 -24.44
C ASP A 154 -5.69 -22.78 -23.27
N ALA A 155 -6.36 -21.67 -23.59
CA ALA A 155 -6.95 -20.83 -22.57
C ALA A 155 -8.01 -21.55 -21.71
N PRO A 156 -8.94 -22.37 -22.24
CA PRO A 156 -9.88 -23.13 -21.42
C PRO A 156 -9.19 -24.10 -20.45
N ALA A 157 -8.19 -24.84 -20.91
CA ALA A 157 -7.45 -25.78 -20.07
C ALA A 157 -6.64 -25.08 -18.98
N ALA A 158 -5.97 -23.98 -19.32
CA ALA A 158 -5.25 -23.16 -18.36
C ALA A 158 -6.21 -22.54 -17.32
N ALA A 159 -7.35 -22.00 -17.76
CA ALA A 159 -8.36 -21.39 -16.89
C ALA A 159 -8.96 -22.39 -15.89
N ALA A 160 -9.15 -23.65 -16.30
CA ALA A 160 -9.70 -24.71 -15.44
C ALA A 160 -8.74 -25.13 -14.31
N LEU A 161 -7.45 -24.83 -14.42
CA LEU A 161 -6.42 -25.17 -13.42
C LEU A 161 -6.15 -24.03 -12.44
N LEU A 162 -6.68 -22.85 -12.71
CA LEU A 162 -6.41 -21.64 -11.94
C LEU A 162 -7.68 -21.11 -11.29
N GLU A 163 -7.53 -20.59 -10.09
CA GLU A 163 -8.60 -19.84 -9.46
C GLU A 163 -8.98 -18.60 -10.31
N PRO A 164 -10.28 -18.24 -10.40
CA PRO A 164 -10.72 -17.06 -11.13
C PRO A 164 -10.17 -15.77 -10.49
N THR A 165 -10.21 -14.68 -11.24
CA THR A 165 -10.01 -13.32 -10.66
C THR A 165 -11.02 -13.08 -9.54
N GLU A 166 -10.61 -12.43 -8.46
CA GLU A 166 -11.56 -11.97 -7.43
C GLU A 166 -12.52 -10.95 -8.05
N PRO A 167 -13.83 -11.05 -7.82
CA PRO A 167 -14.83 -10.24 -8.51
C PRO A 167 -14.59 -8.73 -8.38
N ASP A 168 -14.15 -8.27 -7.22
CA ASP A 168 -13.86 -6.87 -6.93
C ASP A 168 -12.50 -6.37 -7.49
N LEU A 169 -11.70 -7.26 -8.08
CA LEU A 169 -10.48 -6.95 -8.83
C LEU A 169 -10.67 -7.04 -10.35
N GLU A 170 -11.89 -7.23 -10.82
CA GLU A 170 -12.21 -7.18 -12.24
C GLU A 170 -12.19 -5.72 -12.75
N GLY A 171 -11.86 -5.55 -14.02
CA GLY A 171 -11.78 -4.23 -14.66
C GLY A 171 -10.38 -3.87 -15.16
N ASP A 172 -10.23 -2.63 -15.60
CA ASP A 172 -8.95 -2.11 -16.06
C ASP A 172 -8.18 -1.53 -14.87
N VAL A 173 -7.09 -2.21 -14.48
CA VAL A 173 -6.19 -1.77 -13.41
C VAL A 173 -4.87 -1.33 -14.05
N PRO A 174 -4.53 -0.03 -14.01
CA PRO A 174 -3.29 0.47 -14.57
C PRO A 174 -2.09 -0.23 -13.94
N SER A 175 -1.15 -0.65 -14.78
CA SER A 175 0.11 -1.23 -14.33
C SER A 175 1.27 -0.32 -14.71
N LEU A 176 2.11 -0.02 -13.73
CA LEU A 176 3.25 0.87 -13.85
C LEU A 176 4.55 0.09 -13.81
N ASN A 177 5.56 0.57 -14.54
CA ASN A 177 6.92 0.10 -14.31
C ASN A 177 7.31 0.42 -12.85
N PRO A 178 8.00 -0.49 -12.12
CA PRO A 178 8.39 -0.23 -10.75
C PRO A 178 9.15 1.08 -10.53
N SER A 179 9.99 1.51 -11.47
CA SER A 179 10.69 2.81 -11.41
C SER A 179 9.76 4.02 -11.57
N ALA A 180 8.56 3.85 -12.07
CA ALA A 180 7.56 4.90 -12.25
C ALA A 180 6.36 4.73 -11.30
N SER A 181 6.46 3.89 -10.28
CA SER A 181 5.36 3.56 -9.38
C SER A 181 5.17 4.55 -8.22
N ALA A 182 6.06 5.54 -8.08
CA ALA A 182 5.91 6.66 -7.14
C ALA A 182 5.01 7.76 -7.76
N VAL A 183 3.77 7.41 -8.04
CA VAL A 183 2.78 8.32 -8.65
C VAL A 183 1.81 8.78 -7.57
N VAL A 184 1.61 10.09 -7.47
CA VAL A 184 0.52 10.64 -6.65
C VAL A 184 -0.79 10.43 -7.41
N PRO A 185 -1.76 9.70 -6.84
CA PRO A 185 -3.06 9.50 -7.48
C PRO A 185 -3.79 10.83 -7.65
N ASP A 186 -4.23 11.11 -8.87
CA ASP A 186 -5.10 12.27 -9.13
C ASP A 186 -6.57 11.81 -9.15
N HIS A 187 -7.24 11.97 -8.03
CA HIS A 187 -8.67 11.66 -7.90
C HIS A 187 -9.57 12.91 -8.09
N GLY A 188 -8.96 14.06 -8.36
CA GLY A 188 -9.66 15.34 -8.39
C GLY A 188 -10.22 15.73 -7.02
N VAL A 189 -11.01 16.80 -7.00
CA VAL A 189 -11.72 17.25 -5.79
C VAL A 189 -12.93 16.34 -5.55
N LEU A 190 -13.04 15.79 -4.34
CA LEU A 190 -14.17 14.94 -3.97
C LEU A 190 -15.43 15.80 -3.80
N GLN A 191 -16.41 15.58 -4.69
CA GLN A 191 -17.73 16.21 -4.58
C GLN A 191 -18.60 15.39 -3.62
N VAL A 192 -19.22 16.07 -2.64
CA VAL A 192 -19.97 15.39 -1.57
C VAL A 192 -21.36 15.99 -1.35
N ALA A 193 -22.32 15.10 -1.09
CA ALA A 193 -23.67 15.53 -0.69
C ALA A 193 -23.66 16.19 0.71
N PRO A 194 -24.64 17.06 1.05
CA PRO A 194 -24.68 17.75 2.34
C PRO A 194 -24.59 16.84 3.56
N VAL A 195 -25.23 15.67 3.52
CA VAL A 195 -25.17 14.69 4.62
C VAL A 195 -23.75 14.15 4.81
N VAL A 196 -23.00 13.93 3.72
CA VAL A 196 -21.61 13.50 3.77
C VAL A 196 -20.72 14.62 4.28
N LYS A 197 -20.95 15.88 3.85
CA LYS A 197 -20.21 17.03 4.37
C LYS A 197 -20.32 17.14 5.88
N GLN A 198 -21.51 16.94 6.45
CA GLN A 198 -21.69 16.92 7.91
C GLN A 198 -20.88 15.84 8.61
N LEU A 199 -20.76 14.63 8.02
CA LEU A 199 -19.91 13.57 8.55
C LEU A 199 -18.43 13.95 8.50
N LEU A 200 -17.97 14.55 7.39
CA LEU A 200 -16.58 15.01 7.25
C LEU A 200 -16.25 16.13 8.21
N ASP A 201 -17.18 17.07 8.45
CA ASP A 201 -17.01 18.16 9.43
C ASP A 201 -16.90 17.60 10.86
N ALA A 202 -17.66 16.54 11.18
CA ALA A 202 -17.54 15.84 12.46
C ALA A 202 -16.16 15.14 12.60
N ILE A 203 -15.65 14.52 11.54
CA ILE A 203 -14.31 13.89 11.53
C ILE A 203 -13.22 14.98 11.69
N ALA A 204 -13.30 16.07 10.96
CA ALA A 204 -12.37 17.19 11.08
C ALA A 204 -12.38 17.81 12.50
N ALA A 205 -13.53 17.86 13.15
CA ALA A 205 -13.64 18.31 14.54
C ALA A 205 -12.91 17.36 15.50
N LEU A 206 -13.07 16.03 15.35
CA LEU A 206 -12.31 15.06 16.16
C LEU A 206 -10.81 15.21 15.98
N ALA A 207 -10.33 15.40 14.73
CA ALA A 207 -8.92 15.60 14.45
C ALA A 207 -8.38 16.88 15.13
N LYS A 208 -9.13 17.98 15.09
CA LYS A 208 -8.76 19.24 15.74
C LYS A 208 -8.72 19.11 17.28
N GLU A 209 -9.65 18.38 17.87
CA GLU A 209 -9.66 18.09 19.30
C GLU A 209 -8.42 17.31 19.71
N SER A 210 -8.10 16.22 19.00
CA SER A 210 -6.87 15.45 19.24
C SER A 210 -5.61 16.29 19.10
N LEU A 211 -5.48 17.11 18.05
CA LEU A 211 -4.34 18.02 17.83
C LEU A 211 -4.12 19.01 18.96
N ALA A 212 -5.18 19.41 19.66
CA ALA A 212 -5.08 20.34 20.79
C ALA A 212 -4.54 19.68 22.07
N GLU A 213 -4.65 18.35 22.18
CA GLU A 213 -4.35 17.59 23.39
C GLU A 213 -3.13 16.70 23.27
N THR A 214 -2.87 16.14 22.08
CA THR A 214 -1.75 15.20 21.90
C THR A 214 -0.40 15.89 21.73
N ALA A 215 0.61 15.38 22.46
CA ALA A 215 2.01 15.75 22.26
C ALA A 215 2.77 14.71 21.41
N ASP A 216 2.15 13.55 21.12
CA ASP A 216 2.76 12.48 20.32
C ASP A 216 2.90 12.96 18.86
N PRO A 217 4.12 13.01 18.29
CA PRO A 217 4.35 13.49 16.94
C PRO A 217 3.68 12.60 15.87
N TYR A 218 3.65 11.29 16.05
CA TYR A 218 3.01 10.36 15.10
C TYR A 218 1.49 10.55 15.09
N GLU A 219 0.90 10.75 16.29
CA GLU A 219 -0.52 11.02 16.40
C GLU A 219 -0.87 12.38 15.79
N ARG A 220 -0.04 13.41 16.03
CA ARG A 220 -0.23 14.74 15.41
C ARG A 220 -0.21 14.66 13.89
N GLU A 221 0.72 13.92 13.32
CA GLU A 221 0.82 13.73 11.87
C GLU A 221 -0.42 13.02 11.32
N ARG A 222 -0.87 11.94 11.95
CA ARG A 222 -2.13 11.25 11.61
C ARG A 222 -3.30 12.22 11.60
N GLN A 223 -3.46 13.03 12.64
CA GLN A 223 -4.58 13.96 12.76
C GLN A 223 -4.52 15.08 11.71
N HIS A 224 -3.33 15.54 11.33
CA HIS A 224 -3.18 16.47 10.20
C HIS A 224 -3.62 15.85 8.88
N ARG A 225 -3.25 14.61 8.61
CA ARG A 225 -3.71 13.88 7.41
C ARG A 225 -5.23 13.72 7.39
N ILE A 226 -5.84 13.30 8.49
CA ILE A 226 -7.29 13.15 8.63
C ILE A 226 -7.99 14.48 8.36
N ALA A 227 -7.53 15.58 8.96
CA ALA A 227 -8.10 16.91 8.74
C ALA A 227 -8.02 17.34 7.28
N ALA A 228 -6.84 17.17 6.63
CA ALA A 228 -6.63 17.52 5.23
C ALA A 228 -7.55 16.73 4.28
N LEU A 229 -7.75 15.44 4.52
CA LEU A 229 -8.66 14.60 3.74
C LEU A 229 -10.12 15.08 3.81
N CYS A 230 -10.56 15.56 4.97
CA CYS A 230 -11.92 16.06 5.16
C CYS A 230 -12.13 17.48 4.58
N GLU A 231 -11.09 18.32 4.62
CA GLU A 231 -11.13 19.70 4.11
C GLU A 231 -11.07 19.75 2.57
N ALA A 232 -10.51 18.75 1.92
CA ALA A 232 -10.42 18.68 0.46
C ALA A 232 -11.74 18.41 -0.26
N ALA A 233 -12.84 18.12 0.46
CA ALA A 233 -14.14 17.79 -0.12
C ALA A 233 -15.02 19.03 -0.30
N GLU A 234 -15.63 19.17 -1.48
CA GLU A 234 -16.56 20.24 -1.82
C GLU A 234 -18.01 19.77 -1.80
N GLU A 235 -18.87 20.54 -1.11
CA GLU A 235 -20.30 20.24 -1.05
C GLU A 235 -20.98 20.55 -2.38
N THR A 236 -21.79 19.61 -2.85
CA THR A 236 -22.63 19.77 -4.04
C THR A 236 -23.94 18.99 -3.89
N ASP A 237 -24.95 19.39 -4.64
CA ASP A 237 -26.23 18.67 -4.68
C ASP A 237 -26.07 17.44 -5.62
N LEU A 238 -25.83 16.28 -5.03
CA LEU A 238 -25.69 15.02 -5.75
C LEU A 238 -26.34 13.85 -5.00
N GLU A 239 -26.76 12.84 -5.76
CA GLU A 239 -27.22 11.55 -5.24
C GLU A 239 -26.23 10.45 -5.61
N TYR A 240 -25.79 9.68 -4.62
CA TYR A 240 -24.86 8.59 -4.85
C TYR A 240 -25.59 7.35 -5.39
N PRO A 241 -25.08 6.72 -6.46
CA PRO A 241 -25.45 5.36 -6.77
C PRO A 241 -24.95 4.41 -5.69
N ARG A 242 -25.71 3.33 -5.45
CA ARG A 242 -25.19 2.22 -4.65
C ARG A 242 -24.20 1.41 -5.47
N ILE A 243 -23.05 1.15 -4.89
CA ILE A 243 -21.95 0.40 -5.52
C ILE A 243 -21.53 -0.78 -4.64
N ASP A 244 -20.89 -1.77 -5.24
CA ASP A 244 -20.22 -2.83 -4.50
C ASP A 244 -18.79 -2.38 -4.14
N CYS A 245 -18.50 -2.30 -2.86
CA CYS A 245 -17.20 -1.89 -2.33
C CYS A 245 -16.30 -3.08 -1.98
N GLY A 246 -16.55 -4.25 -2.55
CA GLY A 246 -15.73 -5.44 -2.39
C GLY A 246 -15.81 -6.08 -0.99
N ASP A 247 -14.87 -6.98 -0.70
CA ASP A 247 -14.83 -7.70 0.57
C ASP A 247 -14.22 -6.86 1.69
N LEU A 248 -15.06 -6.29 2.55
CA LEU A 248 -14.63 -5.51 3.73
C LEU A 248 -13.98 -6.37 4.83
N THR A 249 -14.18 -7.70 4.78
CA THR A 249 -13.61 -8.64 5.76
C THR A 249 -12.31 -9.28 5.30
N ALA A 250 -11.84 -8.90 4.09
CA ALA A 250 -10.61 -9.43 3.54
C ALA A 250 -9.44 -9.24 4.52
N ASP A 251 -8.79 -10.36 4.84
CA ASP A 251 -7.68 -10.42 5.78
C ASP A 251 -6.44 -9.75 5.16
N CYS A 252 -6.06 -8.62 5.73
CA CYS A 252 -4.96 -7.81 5.21
C CYS A 252 -3.60 -8.40 5.61
N VAL A 253 -2.79 -8.73 4.61
CA VAL A 253 -1.34 -8.90 4.77
C VAL A 253 -0.72 -7.52 4.71
N SER A 254 -0.25 -7.01 5.84
CA SER A 254 0.31 -5.65 5.87
C SER A 254 1.64 -5.55 5.10
N THR A 255 1.81 -4.40 4.47
CA THR A 255 2.90 -4.10 3.53
C THR A 255 3.73 -2.94 4.04
N GLY A 256 5.06 -3.09 3.95
CA GLY A 256 6.01 -1.99 4.05
C GLY A 256 6.70 -1.76 2.71
N ALA A 257 7.26 -0.56 2.56
CA ALA A 257 8.07 -0.19 1.42
C ALA A 257 9.37 0.46 1.88
N ASP A 258 10.48 0.21 1.17
CA ASP A 258 11.76 0.86 1.42
C ASP A 258 12.44 1.33 0.13
N ALA A 259 13.29 2.34 0.25
CA ALA A 259 14.08 2.88 -0.83
C ALA A 259 15.58 2.69 -0.56
N ALA A 260 16.21 1.77 -1.27
CA ALA A 260 17.66 1.62 -1.32
C ALA A 260 18.25 2.74 -2.18
N VAL A 261 18.58 3.86 -1.54
CA VAL A 261 19.10 5.05 -2.22
C VAL A 261 20.58 4.89 -2.48
N PHE A 262 20.99 5.01 -3.75
CA PHE A 262 22.39 4.94 -4.17
C PHE A 262 22.92 6.34 -4.58
N ASP A 263 24.15 6.64 -4.17
CA ASP A 263 24.87 7.81 -4.65
C ASP A 263 25.59 7.53 -5.99
N GLU A 264 26.23 8.57 -6.56
CA GLU A 264 26.98 8.47 -7.82
C GLU A 264 28.20 7.53 -7.74
N ALA A 265 28.71 7.27 -6.54
CA ALA A 265 29.79 6.32 -6.31
C ALA A 265 29.30 4.86 -6.14
N GLY A 266 27.98 4.64 -6.22
CA GLY A 266 27.34 3.34 -6.01
C GLY A 266 27.33 2.88 -4.55
N ARG A 267 27.41 3.82 -3.60
CA ARG A 267 27.26 3.55 -2.17
C ARG A 267 25.78 3.63 -1.80
N LEU A 268 25.35 2.74 -0.92
CA LEU A 268 23.99 2.66 -0.41
C LEU A 268 23.84 3.51 0.85
N LEU A 269 22.78 4.30 0.94
CA LEU A 269 22.41 4.98 2.17
C LEU A 269 21.75 3.99 3.14
N LEU A 270 22.29 3.88 4.35
CA LEU A 270 21.64 3.23 5.49
C LEU A 270 21.44 4.22 6.62
N ILE A 271 20.35 4.07 7.34
CA ILE A 271 20.06 4.75 8.61
C ILE A 271 20.32 3.81 9.78
N ARG A 272 20.67 4.37 10.93
CA ARG A 272 20.78 3.63 12.18
C ARG A 272 19.54 3.87 13.02
N ARG A 273 18.71 2.85 13.18
CA ARG A 273 17.44 2.92 13.91
C ARG A 273 17.67 3.29 15.39
N THR A 274 16.82 4.16 15.93
CA THR A 274 16.86 4.57 17.34
C THR A 274 16.38 3.47 18.28
N ASP A 275 15.39 2.66 17.86
CA ASP A 275 14.76 1.62 18.68
C ASP A 275 15.66 0.39 18.90
N THR A 276 16.46 -0.01 17.91
CA THR A 276 17.31 -1.21 17.97
C THR A 276 18.78 -0.93 17.87
N GLY A 277 19.19 0.25 17.39
CA GLY A 277 20.58 0.60 17.07
C GLY A 277 21.14 -0.12 15.85
N GLN A 278 20.32 -0.88 15.12
CA GLN A 278 20.71 -1.63 13.93
C GLN A 278 20.59 -0.76 12.67
N TRP A 279 21.34 -1.16 11.62
CA TRP A 279 21.32 -0.46 10.34
C TRP A 279 20.22 -0.98 9.42
N ALA A 280 19.54 -0.08 8.76
CA ALA A 280 18.42 -0.38 7.86
C ALA A 280 18.45 0.51 6.61
N VAL A 281 17.84 0.03 5.54
CA VAL A 281 17.42 0.86 4.41
C VAL A 281 16.27 1.73 4.87
N PRO A 282 16.20 3.02 4.53
CA PRO A 282 15.06 3.87 4.85
C PRO A 282 13.74 3.28 4.36
N GLY A 283 12.72 3.24 5.24
CA GLY A 283 11.44 2.66 4.89
C GLY A 283 10.58 2.26 6.08
N GLY A 284 9.28 2.16 5.83
CA GLY A 284 8.26 1.87 6.85
C GLY A 284 6.98 1.29 6.28
N ALA A 285 5.86 1.55 6.92
CA ALA A 285 4.55 1.04 6.53
C ALA A 285 3.98 1.84 5.35
N ALA A 286 3.52 1.14 4.31
CA ALA A 286 2.73 1.77 3.28
C ALA A 286 1.34 2.14 3.81
N GLU A 287 0.82 3.30 3.45
CA GLU A 287 -0.48 3.80 3.90
C GLU A 287 -1.59 3.47 2.88
N VAL A 288 -2.80 3.20 3.36
CA VAL A 288 -3.96 2.98 2.48
C VAL A 288 -4.26 4.27 1.72
N GLY A 289 -4.40 4.18 0.41
CA GLY A 289 -4.55 5.33 -0.50
C GLY A 289 -3.21 5.85 -1.05
N GLU A 290 -2.09 5.19 -0.71
CA GLU A 290 -0.76 5.51 -1.19
C GLU A 290 -0.20 4.33 -2.00
N PRO A 291 0.17 4.51 -3.29
CA PRO A 291 0.90 3.50 -4.04
C PRO A 291 2.21 3.12 -3.36
N VAL A 292 2.57 1.84 -3.39
CA VAL A 292 3.74 1.33 -2.64
C VAL A 292 5.07 1.96 -3.06
N GLY A 293 5.20 2.43 -4.31
CA GLY A 293 6.38 3.18 -4.74
C GLY A 293 6.43 4.58 -4.12
N LEU A 294 5.26 5.23 -3.96
CA LEU A 294 5.17 6.53 -3.29
C LEU A 294 5.50 6.40 -1.80
N ALA A 295 5.03 5.32 -1.14
CA ALA A 295 5.40 5.01 0.23
C ALA A 295 6.92 4.95 0.42
N ALA A 296 7.65 4.27 -0.46
CA ALA A 296 9.10 4.20 -0.39
C ALA A 296 9.78 5.57 -0.52
N VAL A 297 9.24 6.45 -1.38
CA VAL A 297 9.75 7.83 -1.55
C VAL A 297 9.46 8.68 -0.31
N ARG A 298 8.24 8.60 0.23
CA ARG A 298 7.83 9.31 1.46
C ARG A 298 8.72 8.93 2.64
N GLU A 299 8.89 7.65 2.89
CA GLU A 299 9.71 7.15 4.00
C GLU A 299 11.18 7.59 3.86
N ALA A 300 11.75 7.54 2.65
CA ALA A 300 13.11 8.04 2.42
C ALA A 300 13.22 9.53 2.77
N PHE A 301 12.21 10.34 2.39
CA PHE A 301 12.20 11.78 2.72
C PHE A 301 12.00 12.01 4.22
N GLU A 302 11.05 11.34 4.86
CA GLU A 302 10.75 11.50 6.29
C GLU A 302 11.95 11.14 7.17
N GLU A 303 12.60 10.00 6.91
CA GLU A 303 13.72 9.53 7.72
C GLU A 303 15.07 10.21 7.42
N THR A 304 15.26 10.71 6.18
CA THR A 304 16.58 11.23 5.75
C THR A 304 16.58 12.66 5.22
N GLY A 305 15.40 13.21 4.91
CA GLY A 305 15.24 14.51 4.26
C GLY A 305 15.63 14.53 2.77
N LEU A 306 15.90 13.38 2.14
CA LEU A 306 16.26 13.30 0.73
C LEU A 306 15.04 13.18 -0.17
N ASP A 307 14.99 14.04 -1.19
CA ASP A 307 14.10 13.83 -2.32
C ASP A 307 14.70 12.78 -3.26
N VAL A 308 13.97 11.70 -3.50
CA VAL A 308 14.48 10.55 -4.27
C VAL A 308 13.59 10.22 -5.47
N GLU A 309 14.20 9.63 -6.48
CA GLU A 309 13.53 9.03 -7.63
C GLU A 309 13.80 7.53 -7.64
N LEU A 310 12.73 6.73 -7.80
CA LEU A 310 12.87 5.29 -7.93
C LEU A 310 13.51 4.92 -9.26
N THR A 311 14.43 3.95 -9.24
CA THR A 311 15.12 3.44 -10.42
C THR A 311 14.73 2.01 -10.78
N GLY A 312 14.06 1.31 -9.87
CA GLY A 312 13.54 -0.03 -10.09
C GLY A 312 13.08 -0.71 -8.81
N LEU A 313 12.53 -1.90 -8.96
CA LEU A 313 12.24 -2.80 -7.84
C LEU A 313 13.44 -3.73 -7.64
N SER A 314 14.02 -3.72 -6.46
CA SER A 314 15.09 -4.67 -6.11
C SER A 314 14.52 -6.01 -5.67
N TRP A 315 13.44 -5.99 -4.90
CA TRP A 315 12.81 -7.21 -4.41
C TRP A 315 11.37 -6.98 -3.89
N ALA A 316 10.47 -7.92 -4.20
CA ALA A 316 9.19 -8.10 -3.52
C ALA A 316 9.37 -9.25 -2.53
N PHE A 317 9.39 -8.95 -1.24
CA PHE A 317 9.82 -9.88 -0.19
C PHE A 317 8.65 -10.23 0.73
N ASP A 318 8.20 -11.49 0.65
CA ASP A 318 7.26 -12.04 1.63
C ASP A 318 8.06 -12.71 2.77
N LYS A 319 8.10 -12.09 3.93
CA LYS A 319 8.83 -12.60 5.10
C LYS A 319 8.36 -13.98 5.54
N ARG A 320 7.12 -14.36 5.21
CA ARG A 320 6.54 -15.66 5.52
C ARG A 320 7.20 -16.80 4.71
N ASP A 321 7.83 -16.48 3.55
CA ASP A 321 8.67 -17.45 2.80
C ASP A 321 10.01 -17.73 3.50
N THR A 322 10.32 -16.98 4.54
CA THR A 322 11.56 -17.09 5.29
C THR A 322 11.30 -17.34 6.77
N LYS A 323 12.32 -17.78 7.51
CA LYS A 323 12.22 -17.96 8.97
C LYS A 323 12.52 -16.68 9.77
N LEU A 324 12.33 -15.50 9.19
CA LEU A 324 12.69 -14.21 9.80
C LEU A 324 11.73 -13.73 10.88
N GLY A 325 10.55 -14.35 11.00
CA GLY A 325 9.70 -14.30 12.20
C GLY A 325 9.28 -12.92 12.68
N ASP A 326 8.82 -12.01 11.80
CA ASP A 326 8.11 -10.80 12.18
C ASP A 326 6.82 -10.71 11.38
N ASP A 327 5.67 -10.88 12.06
CA ASP A 327 4.36 -10.93 11.42
C ASP A 327 3.69 -9.55 11.27
N ARG A 328 4.32 -8.46 11.76
CA ARG A 328 3.70 -7.12 11.73
C ARG A 328 3.54 -6.59 10.32
N MET A 329 4.58 -6.70 9.49
CA MET A 329 4.58 -6.34 8.07
C MET A 329 5.22 -7.47 7.28
N PRO A 330 4.48 -8.53 6.95
CA PRO A 330 5.05 -9.68 6.26
C PRO A 330 5.48 -9.37 4.83
N MET A 331 4.81 -8.45 4.12
CA MET A 331 5.18 -8.08 2.76
C MET A 331 6.04 -6.82 2.75
N ILE A 332 7.19 -6.86 2.09
CA ILE A 332 8.07 -5.70 1.88
C ILE A 332 8.33 -5.50 0.39
N MET A 333 8.14 -4.26 -0.05
CA MET A 333 8.48 -3.81 -1.39
C MET A 333 9.77 -2.98 -1.32
N SER A 334 10.89 -3.57 -1.77
CA SER A 334 12.19 -2.90 -1.76
C SER A 334 12.49 -2.31 -3.14
N PHE A 335 12.66 -0.99 -3.20
CA PHE A 335 13.00 -0.27 -4.44
C PHE A 335 14.47 0.16 -4.42
N THR A 336 15.09 0.25 -5.59
CA THR A 336 16.30 1.04 -5.78
C THR A 336 15.91 2.48 -6.11
N ALA A 337 16.69 3.43 -5.60
CA ALA A 337 16.45 4.86 -5.80
C ALA A 337 17.77 5.64 -5.94
N ARG A 338 17.68 6.87 -6.43
CA ARG A 338 18.76 7.85 -6.43
C ARG A 338 18.25 9.17 -5.84
N ALA A 339 19.12 9.95 -5.20
CA ALA A 339 18.79 11.30 -4.80
C ALA A 339 18.56 12.19 -6.03
N LEU A 340 17.53 13.05 -5.99
CA LEU A 340 17.28 14.04 -7.05
C LEU A 340 18.34 15.13 -7.07
N ASP A 341 18.78 15.56 -5.88
CA ASP A 341 19.94 16.45 -5.71
C ASP A 341 21.03 15.73 -4.88
N PRO A 342 22.12 15.28 -5.50
CA PRO A 342 23.22 14.62 -4.78
C PRO A 342 23.89 15.49 -3.71
N ALA A 343 23.71 16.82 -3.76
CA ALA A 343 24.24 17.76 -2.77
C ALA A 343 23.27 18.04 -1.62
N GLN A 344 22.05 17.51 -1.66
CA GLN A 344 21.04 17.70 -0.60
C GLN A 344 21.58 17.15 0.73
N PRO A 345 21.63 17.96 1.81
CA PRO A 345 22.12 17.50 3.09
C PRO A 345 21.09 16.56 3.75
N LEU A 346 21.60 15.51 4.41
CA LEU A 346 20.76 14.63 5.22
C LEU A 346 20.17 15.40 6.41
N ARG A 347 18.89 15.19 6.64
CA ARG A 347 18.12 15.69 7.80
C ARG A 347 17.36 14.52 8.39
N LEU A 348 17.94 13.94 9.44
CA LEU A 348 17.39 12.73 10.05
C LEU A 348 16.18 13.05 10.93
N ALA A 349 15.18 12.19 10.87
CA ALA A 349 14.10 12.12 11.85
C ALA A 349 14.68 11.57 13.17
N GLU A 350 15.01 12.45 14.13
CA GLU A 350 15.71 12.08 15.37
C GLU A 350 15.01 10.99 16.19
N LEU A 351 13.70 10.85 16.04
CA LEU A 351 12.92 9.80 16.72
C LEU A 351 13.14 8.42 16.08
N GLU A 352 13.50 8.35 14.81
CA GLU A 352 13.58 7.10 14.04
C GLU A 352 15.02 6.74 13.67
N ALA A 353 15.84 7.73 13.34
CA ALA A 353 17.21 7.56 12.86
C ALA A 353 18.21 8.35 13.70
N SER A 354 19.13 7.66 14.35
CA SER A 354 20.21 8.25 15.17
C SER A 354 21.49 8.54 14.38
N ASP A 355 21.69 7.93 13.23
CA ASP A 355 22.84 8.09 12.33
C ASP A 355 22.43 7.70 10.90
N ALA A 356 23.15 8.19 9.89
CA ALA A 356 23.01 7.74 8.52
C ALA A 356 24.37 7.75 7.80
N ARG A 357 24.60 6.75 6.94
CA ARG A 357 25.86 6.58 6.23
C ARG A 357 25.68 6.07 4.82
N TRP A 358 26.49 6.62 3.93
CA TRP A 358 26.74 6.05 2.60
C TRP A 358 27.78 4.95 2.72
N ILE A 359 27.42 3.70 2.40
CA ILE A 359 28.27 2.53 2.58
C ILE A 359 28.49 1.79 1.27
N THR A 360 29.67 1.21 1.13
CA THR A 360 29.95 0.24 0.06
C THR A 360 29.35 -1.13 0.38
N ARG A 361 29.34 -2.02 -0.60
CA ARG A 361 28.90 -3.40 -0.40
C ARG A 361 29.72 -4.14 0.65
N GLU A 362 31.04 -3.95 0.59
CA GLU A 362 31.99 -4.60 1.49
C GLU A 362 31.80 -4.11 2.93
N GLU A 363 31.54 -2.82 3.13
CA GLU A 363 31.24 -2.25 4.45
C GLU A 363 29.94 -2.80 5.02
N ALA A 364 28.92 -3.06 4.17
CA ALA A 364 27.65 -3.61 4.60
C ALA A 364 27.77 -5.01 5.22
N GLU A 365 28.74 -5.83 4.78
CA GLU A 365 28.96 -7.19 5.29
C GLU A 365 29.38 -7.21 6.76
N GLY A 366 29.94 -6.09 7.27
CA GLY A 366 30.38 -5.94 8.66
C GLY A 366 29.37 -5.27 9.59
N LEU A 367 28.19 -4.84 9.08
CA LEU A 367 27.21 -4.12 9.85
C LEU A 367 26.20 -5.04 10.53
N ASP A 368 25.75 -4.63 11.74
CA ASP A 368 24.60 -5.22 12.38
C ASP A 368 23.31 -4.68 11.71
N LEU A 369 22.83 -5.45 10.73
CA LEU A 369 21.67 -5.09 9.92
C LEU A 369 20.36 -5.51 10.62
N PHE A 370 19.37 -4.61 10.57
CA PHE A 370 18.03 -4.89 11.05
C PHE A 370 17.40 -6.09 10.30
N ARG A 371 16.48 -6.78 10.93
CA ARG A 371 15.86 -8.03 10.44
C ARG A 371 15.46 -7.97 8.96
N GLY A 372 15.91 -8.96 8.19
CA GLY A 372 15.63 -9.07 6.75
C GLY A 372 16.51 -8.21 5.86
N HIS A 373 17.22 -7.21 6.40
CA HIS A 373 18.14 -6.38 5.60
C HIS A 373 19.38 -7.14 5.15
N GLY A 374 19.78 -8.19 5.88
CA GLY A 374 20.84 -9.12 5.42
C GLY A 374 20.54 -9.80 4.07
N LEU A 375 19.26 -9.85 3.65
CA LEU A 375 18.84 -10.33 2.32
C LEU A 375 18.61 -9.16 1.35
N ARG A 376 17.96 -8.08 1.82
CA ARG A 376 17.56 -6.94 0.97
C ARG A 376 18.73 -6.07 0.52
N VAL A 377 19.71 -5.81 1.39
CA VAL A 377 20.89 -5.01 1.08
C VAL A 377 21.72 -5.63 -0.05
N PRO A 378 22.10 -6.94 -0.02
CA PRO A 378 22.75 -7.58 -1.15
C PRO A 378 21.93 -7.54 -2.44
N ALA A 379 20.60 -7.75 -2.35
CA ALA A 379 19.70 -7.69 -3.50
C ALA A 379 19.66 -6.28 -4.13
N ALA A 380 19.63 -5.23 -3.30
CA ALA A 380 19.68 -3.85 -3.77
C ALA A 380 20.98 -3.55 -4.53
N PHE A 381 22.15 -3.97 -4.01
CA PHE A 381 23.44 -3.84 -4.70
C PHE A 381 23.47 -4.62 -6.02
N ALA A 382 22.95 -5.85 -6.05
CA ALA A 382 22.87 -6.65 -7.26
C ALA A 382 22.00 -5.95 -8.31
N ARG A 383 20.82 -5.46 -7.92
CA ARG A 383 19.91 -4.72 -8.81
C ARG A 383 20.52 -3.44 -9.34
N HIS A 384 21.16 -2.65 -8.47
CA HIS A 384 21.83 -1.39 -8.86
C HIS A 384 22.91 -1.61 -9.92
N ARG A 385 23.63 -2.74 -9.87
CA ARG A 385 24.67 -3.11 -10.86
C ARG A 385 24.13 -3.82 -12.09
N GLY A 386 22.81 -4.04 -12.20
CA GLY A 386 22.20 -4.79 -13.29
C GLY A 386 22.49 -6.31 -13.24
N GLU A 387 22.93 -6.81 -12.10
CA GLU A 387 23.07 -8.26 -11.85
C GLU A 387 21.68 -8.89 -11.63
N ARG A 388 21.40 -10.02 -12.24
CA ARG A 388 20.13 -10.77 -12.10
C ARG A 388 20.31 -11.99 -11.21
#